data_6e5c4fd587c324535b9f2d6849ce52aa
#
_entry.id   6e5c4fd587c324535b9f2d6849ce52aa
#
_cell.length_a   1.000
_cell.length_b   1.000
_cell.length_c   1.000
_cell.angle_alpha   90.00
_cell.angle_beta   90.00
_cell.angle_gamma   90.00
#
_symmetry.space_group_name_H-M   'P 1'
#
loop_
_entity.id
_entity.type
_entity.pdbx_description
1 polymer ?
#
loop_
_entity_poly.entity_id
_entity_poly.type
_entity_poly.pdbx_seq_one_letter_code
_entity_poly.pdbx_strand_id
1 'polypeptide(L)'
;FRRVLFRSDTANYEPEDTAKFEYKWQWAYREKFEKAGITALLGSGFDPGVTGVFSAYALKHYFDEINYIDILDCNGGDHGYPFATNFNPEINIREVSAKGSYWEDGHWVETEPMEIKREYDFPEVGMKDMYLLHHEEIESLALNIPGIKRIRFFMTFGQSYLTHLKCLENVGM
;
A
#
# COMPACT_ATOMS: atom_id res chain seq x y z
N PHE A 1 -17.22 -29.41 -15.05
CA PHE A 1 -16.30 -28.50 -14.33
C PHE A 1 -16.29 -27.18 -15.08
N ARG A 2 -16.85 -26.09 -14.49
CA ARG A 2 -16.64 -24.73 -15.00
C ARG A 2 -15.15 -24.41 -14.80
N ARG A 3 -14.41 -24.25 -15.89
CA ARG A 3 -13.05 -23.71 -15.84
C ARG A 3 -13.12 -22.31 -15.22
N VAL A 4 -12.46 -22.11 -14.10
CA VAL A 4 -12.23 -20.77 -13.58
C VAL A 4 -11.13 -20.16 -14.44
N LEU A 5 -11.51 -19.16 -15.26
CA LEU A 5 -10.59 -18.49 -16.20
C LEU A 5 -9.89 -17.29 -15.58
N PHE A 6 -10.22 -16.98 -14.32
CA PHE A 6 -9.79 -15.76 -13.65
C PHE A 6 -9.60 -16.00 -12.15
N ARG A 7 -8.58 -15.39 -11.59
CA ARG A 7 -8.31 -15.29 -10.15
C ARG A 7 -8.01 -13.83 -9.80
N SER A 8 -8.52 -13.36 -8.68
CA SER A 8 -8.25 -12.04 -8.13
C SER A 8 -7.71 -12.16 -6.72
N ASP A 9 -6.75 -11.34 -6.40
CA ASP A 9 -6.14 -11.19 -5.09
C ASP A 9 -6.17 -9.72 -4.70
N THR A 10 -6.47 -9.43 -3.43
CA THR A 10 -6.60 -8.07 -2.92
C THR A 10 -5.36 -7.60 -2.17
N ALA A 11 -4.46 -8.50 -1.85
CA ALA A 11 -3.26 -8.23 -1.08
C ALA A 11 -2.09 -9.09 -1.54
N ASN A 12 -0.91 -8.79 -1.05
CA ASN A 12 0.26 -9.61 -1.26
C ASN A 12 0.26 -10.86 -0.36
N TYR A 13 1.15 -11.80 -0.69
CA TYR A 13 1.46 -12.95 0.13
C TYR A 13 2.97 -13.14 0.22
N GLU A 14 3.50 -13.00 1.42
CA GLU A 14 4.94 -13.14 1.70
C GLU A 14 5.17 -14.12 2.86
N PRO A 15 5.40 -15.42 2.55
CA PRO A 15 5.48 -16.46 3.58
C PRO A 15 6.81 -16.51 4.34
N GLU A 16 7.89 -15.96 3.78
CA GLU A 16 9.22 -16.02 4.39
C GLU A 16 9.55 -14.79 5.22
N ASP A 17 9.05 -13.63 4.81
CA ASP A 17 9.26 -12.37 5.51
C ASP A 17 7.98 -11.56 5.54
N THR A 18 7.20 -11.78 6.57
CA THR A 18 5.88 -11.17 6.73
C THR A 18 5.91 -9.65 6.96
N ALA A 19 7.09 -9.06 7.14
CA ALA A 19 7.27 -7.62 7.21
C ALA A 19 7.44 -6.96 5.82
N LYS A 20 7.54 -7.75 4.77
CA LYS A 20 7.62 -7.25 3.39
C LYS A 20 6.28 -7.32 2.70
N PHE A 21 5.90 -6.21 2.09
CA PHE A 21 4.68 -6.06 1.31
C PHE A 21 5.03 -5.98 -0.19
N GLU A 22 5.36 -7.13 -0.81
CA GLU A 22 5.76 -7.25 -2.21
C GLU A 22 5.05 -8.41 -2.91
N TYR A 23 4.92 -8.35 -4.24
CA TYR A 23 4.24 -9.39 -5.03
C TYR A 23 5.15 -10.52 -5.53
N LYS A 24 6.38 -10.61 -5.06
CA LYS A 24 7.39 -11.60 -5.51
C LYS A 24 6.85 -13.03 -5.56
N TRP A 25 6.12 -13.46 -4.55
CA TRP A 25 5.58 -14.81 -4.46
C TRP A 25 4.42 -15.04 -5.42
N GLN A 26 3.57 -14.08 -5.64
CA GLN A 26 2.51 -14.17 -6.63
C GLN A 26 3.09 -14.21 -8.04
N TRP A 27 4.07 -13.37 -8.35
CA TRP A 27 4.77 -13.38 -9.64
C TRP A 27 5.49 -14.70 -9.92
N ALA A 28 5.97 -15.43 -8.92
CA ALA A 28 6.59 -16.75 -9.08
C ALA A 28 5.63 -17.79 -9.69
N TYR A 29 4.32 -17.58 -9.64
CA TYR A 29 3.32 -18.46 -10.27
C TYR A 29 2.97 -18.08 -11.71
N ARG A 30 3.54 -17.04 -12.27
CA ARG A 30 3.21 -16.51 -13.61
C ARG A 30 3.16 -17.60 -14.67
N GLU A 31 4.21 -18.39 -14.81
CA GLU A 31 4.26 -19.44 -15.83
C GLU A 31 3.16 -20.52 -15.65
N LYS A 32 2.80 -20.82 -14.41
CA LYS A 32 1.72 -21.79 -14.14
C LYS A 32 0.38 -21.26 -14.61
N PHE A 33 0.10 -19.97 -14.39
CA PHE A 33 -1.12 -19.32 -14.87
C PHE A 33 -1.14 -19.25 -16.40
N GLU A 34 -0.05 -18.85 -17.03
CA GLU A 34 0.10 -18.80 -18.49
C GLU A 34 -0.12 -20.18 -19.14
N LYS A 35 0.53 -21.24 -18.62
CA LYS A 35 0.33 -22.62 -19.09
C LYS A 35 -1.10 -23.12 -18.91
N ALA A 36 -1.78 -22.69 -17.88
CA ALA A 36 -3.18 -23.07 -17.62
C ALA A 36 -4.19 -22.23 -18.42
N GLY A 37 -3.76 -21.15 -19.08
CA GLY A 37 -4.63 -20.21 -19.79
C GLY A 37 -5.58 -19.48 -18.83
N ILE A 38 -5.10 -19.15 -17.63
CA ILE A 38 -5.88 -18.49 -16.56
C ILE A 38 -5.26 -17.12 -16.32
N THR A 39 -6.12 -16.11 -16.20
CA THR A 39 -5.69 -14.75 -15.80
C THR A 39 -5.66 -14.64 -14.28
N ALA A 40 -4.56 -14.11 -13.75
CA ALA A 40 -4.47 -13.65 -12.36
C ALA A 40 -4.44 -12.12 -12.34
N LEU A 41 -5.26 -11.51 -11.50
CA LEU A 41 -5.28 -10.09 -11.23
C LEU A 41 -4.78 -9.87 -9.80
N LEU A 42 -3.62 -9.25 -9.67
CA LEU A 42 -3.01 -8.93 -8.38
C LEU A 42 -3.39 -7.51 -7.96
N GLY A 43 -3.44 -7.28 -6.64
CA GLY A 43 -3.72 -5.97 -6.10
C GLY A 43 -5.09 -5.42 -6.52
N SER A 44 -6.14 -6.22 -6.41
CA SER A 44 -7.51 -5.84 -6.81
C SER A 44 -8.35 -5.44 -5.59
N GLY A 45 -7.77 -4.63 -4.72
CA GLY A 45 -8.40 -4.05 -3.55
C GLY A 45 -8.66 -2.55 -3.72
N PHE A 46 -8.60 -1.83 -2.61
CA PHE A 46 -8.65 -0.37 -2.60
C PHE A 46 -7.23 0.22 -2.78
N ASP A 47 -6.36 -0.12 -1.88
CA ASP A 47 -4.91 0.11 -1.90
C ASP A 47 -4.21 -1.20 -1.48
N PRO A 48 -3.64 -1.91 -2.42
CA PRO A 48 -3.55 -1.67 -3.87
C PRO A 48 -4.85 -1.99 -4.64
N GLY A 49 -5.06 -1.26 -5.72
CA GLY A 49 -6.15 -1.52 -6.69
C GLY A 49 -6.77 -0.25 -7.23
N VAL A 50 -7.70 0.37 -6.51
CA VAL A 50 -8.39 1.60 -6.92
C VAL A 50 -7.41 2.74 -7.15
N THR A 51 -6.36 2.87 -6.33
CA THR A 51 -5.27 3.84 -6.48
C THR A 51 -4.56 3.72 -7.82
N GLY A 52 -4.27 2.49 -8.25
CA GLY A 52 -3.70 2.21 -9.57
C GLY A 52 -4.65 2.58 -10.72
N VAL A 53 -5.93 2.24 -10.58
CA VAL A 53 -6.98 2.59 -11.57
C VAL A 53 -7.13 4.11 -11.69
N PHE A 54 -7.16 4.84 -10.59
CA PHE A 54 -7.25 6.31 -10.60
C PHE A 54 -6.02 6.95 -11.25
N SER A 55 -4.84 6.44 -10.97
CA SER A 55 -3.59 6.92 -11.59
C SER A 55 -3.60 6.70 -13.11
N ALA A 56 -3.99 5.50 -13.56
CA ALA A 56 -4.12 5.18 -14.98
C ALA A 56 -5.21 6.01 -15.68
N TYR A 57 -6.34 6.23 -15.00
CA TYR A 57 -7.43 7.06 -15.51
C TYR A 57 -6.99 8.54 -15.63
N ALA A 58 -6.28 9.05 -14.64
CA ALA A 58 -5.76 10.41 -14.65
C ALA A 58 -4.76 10.61 -15.79
N LEU A 59 -3.81 9.68 -15.97
CA LEU A 59 -2.87 9.72 -17.09
C LEU A 59 -3.59 9.71 -18.45
N LYS A 60 -4.64 8.89 -18.58
CA LYS A 60 -5.37 8.76 -19.85
C LYS A 60 -6.21 9.98 -20.20
N HIS A 61 -6.76 10.68 -19.21
CA HIS A 61 -7.83 11.67 -19.44
C HIS A 61 -7.48 13.10 -19.05
N TYR A 62 -6.49 13.32 -18.18
CA TYR A 62 -6.22 14.62 -17.59
C TYR A 62 -4.79 15.10 -17.72
N PHE A 63 -3.82 14.20 -17.96
CA PHE A 63 -2.41 14.54 -18.01
C PHE A 63 -1.74 13.96 -19.26
N ASP A 64 -0.87 14.74 -19.88
CA ASP A 64 0.01 14.26 -20.97
C ASP A 64 1.14 13.39 -20.41
N GLU A 65 1.59 13.68 -19.18
CA GLU A 65 2.57 12.92 -18.42
C GLU A 65 2.33 13.03 -16.91
N ILE A 66 2.70 12.02 -16.15
CA ILE A 66 2.70 12.04 -14.68
C ILE A 66 4.15 11.87 -14.21
N ASN A 67 4.68 12.90 -13.56
CA ASN A 67 6.04 12.87 -13.00
C ASN A 67 6.07 12.47 -11.53
N TYR A 68 5.01 12.77 -10.76
CA TYR A 68 4.94 12.57 -9.32
C TYR A 68 3.58 12.03 -8.92
N ILE A 69 3.59 11.00 -8.07
CA ILE A 69 2.38 10.46 -7.44
C ILE A 69 2.61 10.44 -5.93
N ASP A 70 1.75 11.11 -5.19
CA ASP A 70 1.64 10.93 -3.74
C ASP A 70 0.24 10.34 -3.46
N ILE A 71 0.19 9.14 -2.91
CA ILE A 71 -1.04 8.50 -2.46
C ILE A 71 -1.20 8.84 -0.98
N LEU A 72 -2.35 9.42 -0.63
CA LEU A 72 -2.64 9.86 0.73
C LEU A 72 -3.86 9.09 1.23
N ASP A 73 -3.64 8.06 2.05
CA ASP A 73 -4.70 7.29 2.67
C ASP A 73 -5.11 7.91 4.00
N CYS A 74 -6.41 8.18 4.14
CA CYS A 74 -6.97 8.81 5.33
C CYS A 74 -8.18 8.06 5.84
N ASN A 75 -8.08 7.56 7.07
CA ASN A 75 -9.21 7.03 7.81
C ASN A 75 -9.77 8.10 8.76
N GLY A 76 -10.96 8.61 8.46
CA GLY A 76 -11.72 9.55 9.30
C GLY A 76 -12.81 8.89 10.15
N GLY A 77 -12.88 7.54 10.16
CA GLY A 77 -13.89 6.80 10.89
C GLY A 77 -13.69 6.78 12.40
N ASP A 78 -14.75 6.43 13.12
CA ASP A 78 -14.75 6.19 14.55
C ASP A 78 -15.45 4.85 14.82
N HIS A 79 -14.78 3.97 15.54
CA HIS A 79 -15.29 2.66 15.91
C HIS A 79 -15.97 2.64 17.29
N GLY A 80 -16.04 3.78 17.97
CA GLY A 80 -16.61 3.89 19.31
C GLY A 80 -15.76 3.25 20.43
N TYR A 81 -14.50 2.91 20.14
CA TYR A 81 -13.55 2.35 21.10
C TYR A 81 -12.28 3.20 21.19
N PRO A 82 -11.60 3.22 22.36
CA PRO A 82 -10.32 3.94 22.50
C PRO A 82 -9.23 3.45 21.56
N PHE A 83 -9.29 2.19 21.16
CA PHE A 83 -8.42 1.53 20.18
C PHE A 83 -9.22 0.50 19.39
N ALA A 84 -9.14 0.55 18.08
CA ALA A 84 -9.68 -0.45 17.19
C ALA A 84 -8.86 -0.49 15.89
N THR A 85 -8.77 -1.65 15.28
CA THR A 85 -8.19 -1.83 13.95
C THR A 85 -9.26 -2.35 13.00
N ASN A 86 -9.18 -1.96 11.73
CA ASN A 86 -10.03 -2.51 10.67
C ASN A 86 -9.52 -3.85 10.15
N PHE A 87 -8.27 -4.18 10.45
CA PHE A 87 -7.55 -5.36 9.98
C PHE A 87 -7.03 -6.18 11.16
N ASN A 88 -6.37 -7.29 10.85
CA ASN A 88 -5.61 -8.02 11.83
C ASN A 88 -4.58 -7.07 12.49
N PRO A 89 -4.61 -6.91 13.83
CA PRO A 89 -3.68 -6.04 14.55
C PRO A 89 -2.20 -6.32 14.27
N GLU A 90 -1.85 -7.58 14.02
CA GLU A 90 -0.49 -7.99 13.66
C GLU A 90 -0.03 -7.35 12.34
N ILE A 91 -0.90 -7.23 11.35
CA ILE A 91 -0.58 -6.56 10.08
C ILE A 91 -0.26 -5.08 10.35
N ASN A 92 -1.10 -4.40 11.11
CA ASN A 92 -0.87 -2.98 11.42
C ASN A 92 0.41 -2.74 12.24
N ILE A 93 0.74 -3.63 13.19
CA ILE A 93 2.00 -3.55 13.94
C ILE A 93 3.18 -3.69 12.98
N ARG A 94 3.16 -4.67 12.09
CA ARG A 94 4.22 -4.87 11.10
C ARG A 94 4.37 -3.69 10.14
N GLU A 95 3.26 -3.14 9.68
CA GLU A 95 3.23 -1.97 8.79
C GLU A 95 3.95 -0.77 9.39
N VAL A 96 3.66 -0.41 10.64
CA VAL A 96 4.29 0.73 11.30
C VAL A 96 5.71 0.44 11.82
N SER A 97 6.07 -0.84 11.97
CA SER A 97 7.40 -1.27 12.44
C SER A 97 8.35 -1.60 11.29
N ALA A 98 7.84 -1.79 10.08
CA ALA A 98 8.65 -2.03 8.90
C ALA A 98 9.32 -0.75 8.40
N LYS A 99 10.46 -0.90 7.72
CA LYS A 99 11.06 0.20 6.97
C LYS A 99 10.09 0.72 5.92
N GLY A 100 9.99 2.03 5.82
CA GLY A 100 9.32 2.67 4.70
C GLY A 100 10.16 2.57 3.43
N SER A 101 9.51 2.63 2.28
CA SER A 101 10.23 2.83 1.02
C SER A 101 9.34 3.50 -0.01
N TYR A 102 9.98 4.18 -0.95
CA TYR A 102 9.31 4.86 -2.05
C TYR A 102 10.17 4.81 -3.31
N TRP A 103 9.53 5.06 -4.45
CA TRP A 103 10.23 5.12 -5.73
C TRP A 103 10.66 6.55 -6.04
N GLU A 104 11.93 6.74 -6.43
CA GLU A 104 12.46 8.03 -6.88
C GLU A 104 13.55 7.84 -7.92
N ASP A 105 13.43 8.55 -9.05
CA ASP A 105 14.41 8.60 -10.15
C ASP A 105 14.95 7.22 -10.58
N GLY A 106 14.04 6.25 -10.71
CA GLY A 106 14.39 4.94 -11.24
C GLY A 106 14.89 3.93 -10.21
N HIS A 107 14.84 4.24 -8.92
CA HIS A 107 15.28 3.34 -7.86
C HIS A 107 14.42 3.43 -6.59
N TRP A 108 14.51 2.41 -5.74
CA TRP A 108 13.89 2.40 -4.43
C TRP A 108 14.74 3.17 -3.42
N VAL A 109 14.08 4.00 -2.62
CA VAL A 109 14.68 4.71 -1.49
C VAL A 109 14.06 4.16 -0.21
N GLU A 110 14.88 3.61 0.69
CA GLU A 110 14.44 3.11 2.00
C GLU A 110 14.51 4.23 3.06
N THR A 111 13.62 4.14 4.05
CA THR A 111 13.58 5.01 5.23
C THR A 111 13.45 4.15 6.49
N GLU A 112 13.79 4.71 7.64
CA GLU A 112 13.47 4.07 8.90
C GLU A 112 11.95 4.06 9.13
N PRO A 113 11.44 3.14 9.99
CA PRO A 113 10.01 3.06 10.29
C PRO A 113 9.44 4.41 10.74
N MET A 114 8.38 4.87 10.11
CA MET A 114 7.67 6.11 10.45
C MET A 114 8.53 7.40 10.42
N GLU A 115 9.71 7.37 9.78
CA GLU A 115 10.67 8.49 9.76
C GLU A 115 10.12 9.74 9.08
N ILE A 116 9.45 9.57 7.94
CA ILE A 116 8.91 10.69 7.18
C ILE A 116 7.46 10.93 7.58
N LYS A 117 7.28 11.97 8.36
CA LYS A 117 5.97 12.45 8.82
C LYS A 117 5.61 13.76 8.11
N ARG A 118 4.35 13.93 7.75
CA ARG A 118 3.77 15.16 7.21
C ARG A 118 2.40 15.42 7.82
N GLU A 119 1.98 16.68 7.78
CA GLU A 119 0.60 17.07 8.03
C GLU A 119 -0.09 17.37 6.70
N TYR A 120 -1.36 17.03 6.61
CA TYR A 120 -2.21 17.36 5.46
C TYR A 120 -3.63 17.68 5.91
N ASP A 121 -4.22 18.70 5.28
CA ASP A 121 -5.62 19.08 5.52
C ASP A 121 -6.51 18.32 4.54
N PHE A 122 -7.03 17.17 5.00
CA PHE A 122 -7.88 16.33 4.18
C PHE A 122 -9.27 16.94 4.04
N PRO A 123 -9.81 17.06 2.82
CA PRO A 123 -11.17 17.53 2.60
C PRO A 123 -12.17 16.77 3.49
N GLU A 124 -13.07 17.50 4.18
CA GLU A 124 -14.11 16.98 5.07
C GLU A 124 -13.61 16.30 6.36
N VAL A 125 -12.35 15.92 6.44
CA VAL A 125 -11.74 15.24 7.62
C VAL A 125 -10.89 16.19 8.46
N GLY A 126 -10.26 17.21 7.82
CA GLY A 126 -9.39 18.19 8.46
C GLY A 126 -7.93 17.72 8.60
N MET A 127 -7.16 18.47 9.39
CA MET A 127 -5.72 18.23 9.57
C MET A 127 -5.43 16.87 10.19
N LYS A 128 -4.58 16.10 9.54
CA LYS A 128 -4.10 14.80 10.02
C LYS A 128 -2.60 14.67 9.85
N ASP A 129 -1.97 13.99 10.80
CA ASP A 129 -0.63 13.46 10.65
C ASP A 129 -0.67 12.26 9.71
N MET A 130 0.23 12.23 8.72
CA MET A 130 0.41 11.08 7.84
C MET A 130 1.88 10.67 7.80
N TYR A 131 2.12 9.40 7.61
CA TYR A 131 3.46 8.81 7.66
C TYR A 131 3.73 8.05 6.37
N LEU A 132 4.95 8.18 5.85
CA LEU A 132 5.39 7.43 4.68
C LEU A 132 5.60 5.95 5.06
N LEU A 133 4.97 5.08 4.28
CA LEU A 133 5.12 3.64 4.38
C LEU A 133 5.51 3.07 3.01
N HIS A 134 6.06 1.86 3.00
CA HIS A 134 6.05 1.05 1.79
C HIS A 134 4.63 0.53 1.53
N HIS A 135 4.20 0.55 0.27
CA HIS A 135 2.92 -0.04 -0.11
C HIS A 135 3.00 -0.65 -1.52
N GLU A 136 2.30 -1.76 -1.75
CA GLU A 136 2.50 -2.64 -2.92
C GLU A 136 2.15 -2.00 -4.25
N GLU A 137 1.20 -1.06 -4.29
CA GLU A 137 0.84 -0.40 -5.54
C GLU A 137 1.99 0.42 -6.14
N ILE A 138 2.97 0.84 -5.33
CA ILE A 138 4.15 1.55 -5.83
C ILE A 138 4.88 0.70 -6.87
N GLU A 139 4.97 -0.63 -6.67
CA GLU A 139 5.61 -1.53 -7.63
C GLU A 139 4.92 -1.47 -9.01
N SER A 140 3.60 -1.60 -9.02
CA SER A 140 2.85 -1.61 -10.27
C SER A 140 2.84 -0.25 -10.96
N LEU A 141 2.76 0.84 -10.20
CA LEU A 141 2.81 2.21 -10.72
C LEU A 141 4.18 2.54 -11.30
N ALA A 142 5.27 2.15 -10.62
CA ALA A 142 6.64 2.35 -11.11
C ALA A 142 6.89 1.61 -12.44
N LEU A 143 6.28 0.43 -12.62
CA LEU A 143 6.41 -0.35 -13.85
C LEU A 143 5.55 0.17 -15.00
N ASN A 144 4.39 0.76 -14.72
CA ASN A 144 3.36 1.01 -15.73
C ASN A 144 3.11 2.50 -16.03
N ILE A 145 3.61 3.44 -15.24
CA ILE A 145 3.50 4.88 -15.53
C ILE A 145 4.80 5.35 -16.23
N PRO A 146 4.75 5.64 -17.54
CA PRO A 146 5.94 6.06 -18.26
C PRO A 146 6.51 7.38 -17.73
N GLY A 147 7.81 7.45 -17.52
CA GLY A 147 8.49 8.69 -17.13
C GLY A 147 8.29 9.12 -15.67
N ILE A 148 7.67 8.27 -14.85
CA ILE A 148 7.46 8.56 -13.44
C ILE A 148 8.80 8.79 -12.72
N LYS A 149 8.87 9.89 -11.98
CA LYS A 149 10.08 10.27 -11.22
C LYS A 149 9.99 9.90 -9.75
N ARG A 150 8.79 10.03 -9.15
CA ARG A 150 8.60 9.69 -7.74
C ARG A 150 7.20 9.17 -7.47
N ILE A 151 7.11 8.13 -6.64
CA ILE A 151 5.86 7.60 -6.11
C ILE A 151 6.03 7.39 -4.61
N ARG A 152 5.11 7.92 -3.82
CA ARG A 152 5.08 7.78 -2.36
C ARG A 152 3.69 7.41 -1.88
N PHE A 153 3.64 6.62 -0.83
CA PHE A 153 2.42 6.30 -0.12
C PHE A 153 2.49 6.85 1.31
N PHE A 154 1.44 7.49 1.74
CA PHE A 154 1.28 8.00 3.10
C PHE A 154 -0.03 7.52 3.68
N MET A 155 0.00 7.08 4.93
CA MET A 155 -1.17 6.68 5.69
C MET A 155 -1.31 7.51 6.97
N THR A 156 -2.54 7.82 7.33
CA THR A 156 -2.83 8.57 8.56
C THR A 156 -2.95 7.65 9.76
N PHE A 157 -2.30 8.04 10.86
CA PHE A 157 -2.44 7.37 12.15
C PHE A 157 -2.69 8.39 13.25
N GLY A 158 -3.71 8.14 14.07
CA GLY A 158 -3.95 8.91 15.27
C GLY A 158 -2.90 8.63 16.35
N GLN A 159 -2.52 9.63 17.14
CA GLN A 159 -1.52 9.49 18.20
C GLN A 159 -1.91 8.42 19.25
N SER A 160 -3.18 8.32 19.60
CA SER A 160 -3.69 7.26 20.50
C SER A 160 -3.46 5.88 19.91
N TYR A 161 -3.72 5.71 18.60
CA TYR A 161 -3.53 4.46 17.87
C TYR A 161 -2.06 4.02 17.90
N LEU A 162 -1.14 4.91 17.54
CA LEU A 162 0.30 4.62 17.55
C LEU A 162 0.80 4.28 18.97
N THR A 163 0.26 4.95 20.00
CA THR A 163 0.63 4.65 21.39
C THR A 163 0.22 3.23 21.79
N HIS A 164 -0.97 2.77 21.39
CA HIS A 164 -1.42 1.41 21.66
C HIS A 164 -0.61 0.38 20.89
N LEU A 165 -0.32 0.60 19.59
CA LEU A 165 0.53 -0.29 18.80
C LEU A 165 1.93 -0.42 19.41
N LYS A 166 2.52 0.69 19.84
CA LYS A 166 3.83 0.68 20.50
C LYS A 166 3.82 -0.08 21.83
N CYS A 167 2.72 0.00 22.58
CA CYS A 167 2.56 -0.78 23.80
C CYS A 167 2.51 -2.29 23.50
N LEU A 168 1.77 -2.71 22.45
CA LEU A 168 1.68 -4.11 22.03
C LEU A 168 3.04 -4.63 21.56
N GLU A 169 3.74 -3.87 20.73
CA GLU A 169 5.11 -4.20 20.29
C GLU A 169 6.06 -4.39 21.48
N ASN A 170 6.00 -3.50 22.49
CA ASN A 170 6.87 -3.57 23.66
C ASN A 170 6.63 -4.80 24.54
N VAL A 171 5.48 -5.44 24.48
CA VAL A 171 5.17 -6.69 25.18
C VAL A 171 5.34 -7.93 24.31
N GLY A 172 5.86 -7.77 23.10
CA GLY A 172 6.23 -8.88 22.21
C GLY A 172 5.06 -9.45 21.39
N MET A 173 4.08 -8.65 21.10
CA MET A 173 2.98 -9.01 20.21
C MET A 173 3.29 -8.61 18.77
#